data_7629d2fdfb2d0b25994dfc617bd92791
#
_entry.id   7629d2fdfb2d0b25994dfc617bd92791
#
_cell.length_a   1.000
_cell.length_b   1.000
_cell.length_c   1.000
_cell.angle_alpha   90.00
_cell.angle_beta   90.00
_cell.angle_gamma   90.00
#
_symmetry.space_group_name_H-M   'P 1'
#
loop_
_entity.id
_entity.type
_entity.pdbx_description
1 polymer ?
#
loop_
_entity_poly.entity_id
_entity_poly.type
_entity_poly.pdbx_seq_one_letter_code
_entity_poly.pdbx_strand_id
1 'polypeptide(L)'
;KLLAVRNLVNNPQAFGMNLSDIDNKPYFKAVNIDKPADVAAITRLANISESEFLALNPAYSAPVFIPKNNRKLLLPVTAAATFEKNYRNASPDTLLSWDVYTPFSTTSLSSIAAETGMSVAEIKRLNGMSANSVGAGRSILVAKSRASTGSFGRHDLNFASIDTDTAPD
;
A
#
# COMPACT_ATOMS: atom_id res chain seq x y z
N LYS A 1 34.60 -12.67 20.27
CA LYS A 1 33.77 -12.86 19.06
C LYS A 1 33.90 -11.69 18.07
N LEU A 2 33.79 -10.41 18.49
CA LEU A 2 33.90 -9.24 17.63
C LEU A 2 35.24 -9.11 16.94
N LEU A 3 36.36 -9.37 17.64
CA LEU A 3 37.71 -9.35 17.05
C LEU A 3 37.89 -10.41 15.95
N ALA A 4 37.30 -11.60 16.12
CA ALA A 4 37.35 -12.63 15.09
C ALA A 4 36.57 -12.22 13.83
N VAL A 5 35.38 -11.64 13.99
CA VAL A 5 34.61 -11.11 12.86
C VAL A 5 35.35 -9.98 12.15
N ARG A 6 35.94 -9.04 12.91
CA ARG A 6 36.79 -7.98 12.34
C ARG A 6 37.92 -8.51 11.51
N ASN A 7 38.65 -9.51 12.03
CA ASN A 7 39.81 -10.11 11.30
C ASN A 7 39.31 -10.81 10.02
N LEU A 8 38.20 -11.49 10.06
CA LEU A 8 37.58 -12.17 8.94
C LEU A 8 37.13 -11.17 7.84
N VAL A 9 36.52 -10.07 8.23
CA VAL A 9 36.10 -9.03 7.28
C VAL A 9 37.27 -8.27 6.70
N ASN A 10 38.31 -7.98 7.51
CA ASN A 10 39.51 -7.25 7.03
C ASN A 10 40.43 -8.09 6.13
N ASN A 11 40.41 -9.41 6.27
CA ASN A 11 41.25 -10.31 5.47
C ASN A 11 40.51 -11.61 5.14
N PRO A 12 39.43 -11.54 4.35
CA PRO A 12 38.54 -12.68 4.08
C PRO A 12 39.30 -13.81 3.33
N GLN A 13 40.23 -13.45 2.48
CA GLN A 13 41.01 -14.42 1.68
C GLN A 13 41.86 -15.36 2.56
N ALA A 14 42.39 -14.88 3.69
CA ALA A 14 43.13 -15.70 4.64
C ALA A 14 42.26 -16.79 5.28
N PHE A 15 40.95 -16.66 5.20
CA PHE A 15 39.95 -17.61 5.71
C PHE A 15 39.19 -18.35 4.59
N GLY A 16 39.71 -18.28 3.35
CA GLY A 16 39.12 -18.94 2.19
C GLY A 16 37.78 -18.32 1.74
N MET A 17 37.52 -17.08 2.13
CA MET A 17 36.28 -16.36 1.77
C MET A 17 36.54 -15.32 0.69
N ASN A 18 35.61 -15.19 -0.25
CA ASN A 18 35.61 -14.12 -1.23
C ASN A 18 34.36 -13.25 -0.95
N LEU A 19 34.59 -12.05 -0.44
CA LEU A 19 33.52 -11.06 -0.23
C LEU A 19 33.42 -10.22 -1.50
N SER A 20 32.20 -10.14 -2.05
CA SER A 20 31.91 -9.25 -3.16
C SER A 20 31.96 -7.80 -2.68
N ASP A 21 32.50 -6.92 -3.52
CA ASP A 21 32.44 -5.49 -3.27
C ASP A 21 30.98 -5.03 -3.25
N ILE A 22 30.61 -4.34 -2.18
CA ILE A 22 29.30 -3.71 -2.04
C ILE A 22 29.51 -2.21 -2.11
N ASP A 23 28.91 -1.58 -3.11
CA ASP A 23 28.94 -0.13 -3.26
C ASP A 23 28.37 0.55 -2.02
N ASN A 24 29.10 1.50 -1.44
CA ASN A 24 28.60 2.34 -0.35
C ASN A 24 27.70 3.45 -0.90
N LYS A 25 26.58 3.04 -1.50
CA LYS A 25 25.56 3.94 -2.08
C LYS A 25 24.19 3.64 -1.46
N PRO A 26 23.33 4.65 -1.29
CA PRO A 26 21.97 4.41 -0.86
C PRO A 26 21.24 3.48 -1.84
N TYR A 27 20.62 2.42 -1.32
CA TYR A 27 19.80 1.52 -2.13
C TYR A 27 18.40 2.11 -2.35
N PHE A 28 17.88 2.87 -1.40
CA PHE A 28 16.54 3.43 -1.43
C PHE A 28 16.53 4.95 -1.18
N LYS A 29 15.46 5.58 -1.65
CA LYS A 29 15.15 7.00 -1.45
C LYS A 29 13.75 7.13 -0.85
N ALA A 30 13.58 8.07 0.08
CA ALA A 30 12.28 8.43 0.62
C ALA A 30 11.55 9.37 -0.35
N VAL A 31 10.33 8.99 -0.74
CA VAL A 31 9.47 9.75 -1.65
C VAL A 31 8.21 10.17 -0.92
N ASN A 32 7.77 11.40 -1.14
CA ASN A 32 6.53 11.93 -0.59
C ASN A 32 5.39 11.72 -1.59
N ILE A 33 4.21 11.37 -1.09
CA ILE A 33 2.96 11.43 -1.84
C ILE A 33 1.93 12.25 -1.04
N ASP A 34 1.12 13.01 -1.73
CA ASP A 34 0.11 13.91 -1.18
C ASP A 34 -1.32 13.40 -1.38
N LYS A 35 -1.48 12.36 -2.21
CA LYS A 35 -2.77 11.72 -2.51
C LYS A 35 -2.78 10.28 -2.05
N PRO A 36 -3.93 9.75 -1.59
CA PRO A 36 -4.07 8.32 -1.33
C PRO A 36 -3.74 7.51 -2.57
N ALA A 37 -3.01 6.42 -2.40
CA ALA A 37 -2.68 5.50 -3.47
C ALA A 37 -2.63 4.07 -2.95
N ASP A 38 -3.05 3.10 -3.75
CA ASP A 38 -2.90 1.71 -3.39
C ASP A 38 -1.50 1.17 -3.75
N VAL A 39 -1.13 0.07 -3.11
CA VAL A 39 0.18 -0.57 -3.33
C VAL A 39 0.35 -0.97 -4.79
N ALA A 40 -0.70 -1.46 -5.45
CA ALA A 40 -0.66 -1.84 -6.86
C ALA A 40 -0.40 -0.63 -7.78
N ALA A 41 -1.02 0.53 -7.50
CA ALA A 41 -0.75 1.76 -8.24
C ALA A 41 0.69 2.26 -8.00
N ILE A 42 1.15 2.26 -6.75
CA ILE A 42 2.51 2.69 -6.40
C ILE A 42 3.55 1.83 -7.12
N THR A 43 3.43 0.50 -7.04
CA THR A 43 4.38 -0.43 -7.66
C THR A 43 4.37 -0.34 -9.18
N ARG A 44 3.20 -0.18 -9.80
CA ARG A 44 3.06 0.07 -11.24
C ARG A 44 3.73 1.37 -11.65
N LEU A 45 3.51 2.48 -10.93
CA LEU A 45 4.10 3.79 -11.24
C LEU A 45 5.61 3.80 -11.03
N ALA A 46 6.12 3.03 -10.07
CA ALA A 46 7.54 2.87 -9.78
C ALA A 46 8.21 1.82 -10.67
N ASN A 47 7.45 0.98 -11.37
CA ASN A 47 7.92 -0.17 -12.14
C ASN A 47 8.77 -1.15 -11.30
N ILE A 48 8.27 -1.50 -10.12
CA ILE A 48 8.87 -2.48 -9.21
C ILE A 48 7.85 -3.55 -8.84
N SER A 49 8.31 -4.65 -8.28
CA SER A 49 7.43 -5.69 -7.75
C SER A 49 6.81 -5.28 -6.41
N GLU A 50 5.64 -5.85 -6.09
CA GLU A 50 5.01 -5.65 -4.79
C GLU A 50 5.88 -6.20 -3.66
N SER A 51 6.55 -7.32 -3.88
CA SER A 51 7.47 -7.93 -2.90
C SER A 51 8.65 -6.99 -2.56
N GLU A 52 9.22 -6.31 -3.55
CA GLU A 52 10.28 -5.34 -3.34
C GLU A 52 9.78 -4.10 -2.59
N PHE A 53 8.58 -3.63 -2.94
CA PHE A 53 7.95 -2.52 -2.23
C PHE A 53 7.71 -2.86 -0.75
N LEU A 54 7.12 -4.02 -0.46
CA LEU A 54 6.82 -4.46 0.91
C LEU A 54 8.10 -4.73 1.73
N ALA A 55 9.17 -5.24 1.08
CA ALA A 55 10.46 -5.43 1.75
C ALA A 55 11.07 -4.10 2.24
N LEU A 56 10.90 -3.02 1.48
CA LEU A 56 11.36 -1.68 1.87
C LEU A 56 10.38 -0.97 2.81
N ASN A 57 9.11 -1.35 2.79
CA ASN A 57 8.03 -0.71 3.52
C ASN A 57 7.23 -1.72 4.38
N PRO A 58 7.86 -2.45 5.31
CA PRO A 58 7.18 -3.54 6.06
C PRO A 58 6.04 -3.05 6.95
N ALA A 59 5.99 -1.76 7.27
CA ALA A 59 4.90 -1.16 8.05
C ALA A 59 3.59 -0.99 7.25
N TYR A 60 3.60 -1.25 5.93
CA TYR A 60 2.40 -1.15 5.11
C TYR A 60 1.68 -2.49 5.05
N SER A 61 0.76 -2.69 5.98
CA SER A 61 -0.15 -3.85 6.00
C SER A 61 -1.50 -3.57 5.33
N ALA A 62 -1.83 -2.30 5.11
CA ALA A 62 -3.08 -1.89 4.45
C ALA A 62 -2.91 -1.81 2.93
N PRO A 63 -3.94 -2.18 2.14
CA PRO A 63 -3.87 -2.15 0.69
C PRO A 63 -3.78 -0.73 0.11
N VAL A 64 -4.15 0.28 0.89
CA VAL A 64 -4.14 1.70 0.49
C VAL A 64 -3.20 2.49 1.39
N PHE A 65 -2.28 3.21 0.78
CA PHE A 65 -1.46 4.20 1.48
C PHE A 65 -2.25 5.51 1.60
N ILE A 66 -2.42 5.95 2.84
CA ILE A 66 -3.03 7.25 3.17
C ILE A 66 -1.91 8.17 3.66
N PRO A 67 -1.64 9.30 2.98
CA PRO A 67 -0.62 10.24 3.42
C PRO A 67 -1.10 10.94 4.71
N LYS A 68 -0.61 10.45 5.85
CA LYS A 68 -0.79 11.08 7.17
C LYS A 68 0.58 11.35 7.79
N ASN A 69 0.70 12.45 8.53
CA ASN A 69 1.84 12.71 9.44
C ASN A 69 3.23 12.58 8.81
N ASN A 70 3.47 13.14 7.63
CA ASN A 70 4.77 13.07 6.93
C ASN A 70 5.27 11.63 6.65
N ARG A 71 4.41 10.64 6.57
CA ARG A 71 4.79 9.30 6.16
C ARG A 71 5.37 9.34 4.74
N LYS A 72 6.55 8.75 4.58
CA LYS A 72 7.26 8.67 3.32
C LYS A 72 7.25 7.23 2.83
N LEU A 73 7.21 7.07 1.52
CA LEU A 73 7.44 5.78 0.88
C LEU A 73 8.94 5.60 0.66
N LEU A 74 9.43 4.39 0.86
CA LEU A 74 10.78 4.01 0.49
C LEU A 74 10.74 3.27 -0.85
N LEU A 75 11.45 3.79 -1.83
CA LEU A 75 11.57 3.17 -3.15
C LEU A 75 13.05 3.01 -3.52
N PRO A 76 13.43 1.99 -4.31
CA PRO A 76 14.76 1.90 -4.86
C PRO A 76 15.15 3.20 -5.55
N VAL A 77 16.41 3.63 -5.41
CA VAL A 77 16.89 4.90 -5.99
C VAL A 77 16.59 4.98 -7.49
N THR A 78 16.77 3.86 -8.20
CA THR A 78 16.51 3.74 -9.64
C THR A 78 15.02 3.91 -9.99
N ALA A 79 14.12 3.48 -9.13
CA ALA A 79 12.68 3.54 -9.33
C ALA A 79 12.06 4.89 -8.88
N ALA A 80 12.70 5.58 -7.93
CA ALA A 80 12.16 6.81 -7.34
C ALA A 80 11.93 7.92 -8.38
N ALA A 81 12.86 8.13 -9.31
CA ALA A 81 12.72 9.15 -10.36
C ALA A 81 11.57 8.82 -11.33
N THR A 82 11.44 7.54 -11.70
CA THR A 82 10.35 7.05 -12.55
C THR A 82 9.01 7.22 -11.86
N PHE A 83 8.93 6.85 -10.58
CA PHE A 83 7.74 7.05 -9.76
C PHE A 83 7.35 8.52 -9.67
N GLU A 84 8.26 9.42 -9.31
CA GLU A 84 7.99 10.87 -9.16
C GLU A 84 7.47 11.48 -10.46
N LYS A 85 8.00 11.07 -11.61
CA LYS A 85 7.53 11.50 -12.93
C LYS A 85 6.11 10.99 -13.21
N ASN A 86 5.88 9.70 -13.05
CA ASN A 86 4.61 9.06 -13.33
C ASN A 86 3.51 9.54 -12.37
N TYR A 87 3.84 9.70 -11.08
CA TYR A 87 2.92 10.17 -10.06
C TYR A 87 2.41 11.59 -10.31
N ARG A 88 3.28 12.51 -10.73
CA ARG A 88 2.87 13.88 -11.11
C ARG A 88 1.84 13.91 -12.24
N ASN A 89 1.95 12.98 -13.18
CA ASN A 89 1.07 12.87 -14.33
C ASN A 89 -0.14 11.97 -14.10
N ALA A 90 -0.21 11.28 -12.95
CA ALA A 90 -1.29 10.37 -12.62
C ALA A 90 -2.55 11.13 -12.20
N SER A 91 -3.69 10.75 -12.77
CA SER A 91 -4.98 11.20 -12.28
C SER A 91 -5.33 10.51 -10.96
N PRO A 92 -6.08 11.15 -10.05
CA PRO A 92 -6.51 10.52 -8.80
C PRO A 92 -7.21 9.16 -9.01
N ASP A 93 -7.96 9.03 -10.10
CA ASP A 93 -8.68 7.81 -10.45
C ASP A 93 -7.77 6.63 -10.78
N THR A 94 -6.51 6.88 -11.16
CA THR A 94 -5.51 5.83 -11.45
C THR A 94 -4.66 5.45 -10.25
N LEU A 95 -4.74 6.21 -9.16
CA LEU A 95 -4.00 5.96 -7.93
C LEU A 95 -4.69 4.97 -6.98
N LEU A 96 -5.98 4.78 -7.15
CA LEU A 96 -6.79 3.87 -6.33
C LEU A 96 -7.48 2.85 -7.22
N SER A 97 -7.26 1.57 -6.93
CA SER A 97 -8.03 0.45 -7.49
C SER A 97 -9.31 0.19 -6.69
N TRP A 98 -9.51 0.93 -5.60
CA TRP A 98 -10.57 0.76 -4.64
C TRP A 98 -11.43 2.01 -4.59
N ASP A 99 -12.75 1.79 -4.42
CA ASP A 99 -13.72 2.85 -4.13
C ASP A 99 -14.18 2.76 -2.68
N VAL A 100 -14.70 3.88 -2.16
CA VAL A 100 -15.34 3.93 -0.85
C VAL A 100 -16.85 3.76 -1.02
N TYR A 101 -17.37 2.69 -0.46
CA TYR A 101 -18.82 2.41 -0.43
C TYR A 101 -19.39 2.80 0.93
N THR A 102 -20.39 3.69 0.93
CA THR A 102 -21.06 4.15 2.15
C THR A 102 -22.56 3.94 1.99
N PRO A 103 -23.13 2.89 2.61
CA PRO A 103 -24.57 2.62 2.49
C PRO A 103 -25.42 3.64 3.27
N PHE A 104 -26.55 4.04 2.71
CA PHE A 104 -27.54 4.90 3.38
C PHE A 104 -28.35 4.17 4.46
N SER A 105 -28.47 2.86 4.37
CA SER A 105 -29.13 1.98 5.35
C SER A 105 -28.25 0.76 5.63
N THR A 106 -28.53 0.05 6.71
CA THR A 106 -27.80 -1.19 7.02
C THR A 106 -27.95 -2.17 5.86
N THR A 107 -26.84 -2.50 5.22
CA THR A 107 -26.76 -3.31 4.01
C THR A 107 -25.95 -4.58 4.25
N SER A 108 -26.41 -5.71 3.72
CA SER A 108 -25.69 -6.98 3.84
C SER A 108 -24.43 -6.99 2.94
N LEU A 109 -23.37 -7.68 3.38
CA LEU A 109 -22.19 -7.85 2.53
C LEU A 109 -22.49 -8.65 1.26
N SER A 110 -23.49 -9.51 1.24
CA SER A 110 -23.91 -10.24 0.04
C SER A 110 -24.50 -9.31 -1.02
N SER A 111 -25.28 -8.29 -0.61
CA SER A 111 -25.79 -7.27 -1.53
C SER A 111 -24.66 -6.43 -2.10
N ILE A 112 -23.72 -5.99 -1.25
CA ILE A 112 -22.54 -5.21 -1.67
C ILE A 112 -21.65 -6.04 -2.60
N ALA A 113 -21.47 -7.32 -2.31
CA ALA A 113 -20.73 -8.27 -3.13
C ALA A 113 -21.31 -8.40 -4.55
N ALA A 114 -22.63 -8.51 -4.64
CA ALA A 114 -23.35 -8.57 -5.92
C ALA A 114 -23.21 -7.28 -6.73
N GLU A 115 -23.22 -6.13 -6.06
CA GLU A 115 -23.11 -4.80 -6.66
C GLU A 115 -21.69 -4.49 -7.16
N THR A 116 -20.69 -4.92 -6.40
CA THR A 116 -19.26 -4.61 -6.67
C THR A 116 -18.51 -5.69 -7.45
N GLY A 117 -19.11 -6.87 -7.61
CA GLY A 117 -18.45 -8.03 -8.22
C GLY A 117 -17.38 -8.69 -7.35
N MET A 118 -17.30 -8.30 -6.06
CA MET A 118 -16.39 -8.89 -5.09
C MET A 118 -17.04 -10.06 -4.36
N SER A 119 -16.24 -10.97 -3.83
CA SER A 119 -16.74 -11.95 -2.86
C SER A 119 -16.89 -11.34 -1.46
N VAL A 120 -17.82 -11.86 -0.66
CA VAL A 120 -17.99 -11.46 0.75
C VAL A 120 -16.70 -11.65 1.56
N ALA A 121 -15.94 -12.72 1.26
CA ALA A 121 -14.67 -13.01 1.92
C ALA A 121 -13.61 -11.94 1.61
N GLU A 122 -13.54 -11.46 0.37
CA GLU A 122 -12.62 -10.38 -0.03
C GLU A 122 -13.00 -9.06 0.62
N ILE A 123 -14.30 -8.71 0.67
CA ILE A 123 -14.77 -7.49 1.34
C ILE A 123 -14.39 -7.52 2.82
N LYS A 124 -14.61 -8.66 3.50
CA LYS A 124 -14.23 -8.82 4.90
C LYS A 124 -12.73 -8.67 5.12
N ARG A 125 -11.92 -9.37 4.33
CA ARG A 125 -10.46 -9.33 4.42
C ARG A 125 -9.93 -7.91 4.18
N LEU A 126 -10.44 -7.24 3.16
CA LEU A 126 -10.01 -5.90 2.77
C LEU A 126 -10.28 -4.85 3.88
N ASN A 127 -11.42 -5.00 4.58
CA ASN A 127 -11.88 -4.04 5.58
C ASN A 127 -11.64 -4.49 7.02
N GLY A 128 -10.95 -5.62 7.25
CA GLY A 128 -10.74 -6.17 8.59
C GLY A 128 -12.04 -6.48 9.35
N MET A 129 -13.11 -6.89 8.62
CA MET A 129 -14.45 -7.08 9.18
C MET A 129 -14.76 -8.56 9.46
N SER A 130 -15.39 -8.83 10.59
CA SER A 130 -16.02 -10.12 10.90
C SER A 130 -17.52 -10.13 10.62
N ALA A 131 -18.18 -8.97 10.71
CA ALA A 131 -19.63 -8.81 10.49
C ALA A 131 -20.06 -9.17 9.06
N ASN A 132 -21.35 -9.52 8.88
CA ASN A 132 -21.94 -9.82 7.58
C ASN A 132 -22.76 -8.65 7.00
N SER A 133 -22.74 -7.50 7.64
CA SER A 133 -23.45 -6.29 7.22
C SER A 133 -22.65 -5.04 7.56
N VAL A 134 -22.94 -3.96 6.86
CA VAL A 134 -22.38 -2.62 7.07
C VAL A 134 -23.52 -1.71 7.53
N GLY A 135 -23.32 -1.05 8.65
CA GLY A 135 -24.30 -0.08 9.17
C GLY A 135 -24.41 1.15 8.29
N ALA A 136 -25.54 1.83 8.36
CA ALA A 136 -25.79 3.09 7.67
C ALA A 136 -24.68 4.12 7.99
N GLY A 137 -24.16 4.79 6.97
CA GLY A 137 -23.12 5.81 7.11
C GLY A 137 -21.71 5.29 7.37
N ARG A 138 -21.52 3.98 7.53
CA ARG A 138 -20.19 3.38 7.69
C ARG A 138 -19.55 3.14 6.33
N SER A 139 -18.39 3.74 6.10
CA SER A 139 -17.63 3.55 4.87
C SER A 139 -16.81 2.27 4.88
N ILE A 140 -16.79 1.56 3.76
CA ILE A 140 -15.94 0.40 3.51
C ILE A 140 -15.24 0.54 2.16
N LEU A 141 -14.10 -0.12 2.00
CA LEU A 141 -13.39 -0.21 0.74
C LEU A 141 -13.98 -1.34 -0.12
N VAL A 142 -14.21 -1.06 -1.38
CA VAL A 142 -14.67 -2.03 -2.39
C VAL A 142 -13.83 -1.91 -3.65
N ALA A 143 -13.73 -2.97 -4.44
CA ALA A 143 -13.03 -2.91 -5.73
C ALA A 143 -13.75 -1.92 -6.66
N LYS A 144 -12.98 -1.12 -7.37
CA LYS A 144 -13.51 -0.21 -8.40
C LYS A 144 -14.13 -1.05 -9.53
N SER A 145 -15.44 -0.97 -9.66
CA SER A 145 -16.15 -1.68 -10.74
C SER A 145 -15.70 -1.15 -12.09
N ARG A 146 -15.29 -2.04 -13.00
CA ARG A 146 -15.00 -1.68 -14.39
C ARG A 146 -16.23 -1.24 -15.20
N ALA A 147 -17.42 -1.29 -14.63
CA ALA A 147 -18.68 -1.16 -15.35
C ALA A 147 -19.64 -0.08 -14.83
N SER A 148 -19.21 0.91 -14.04
CA SER A 148 -20.12 1.99 -13.70
C SER A 148 -19.58 3.37 -14.05
N THR A 149 -19.91 3.85 -15.22
CA THR A 149 -20.19 5.26 -15.54
C THR A 149 -21.50 5.74 -14.89
N GLY A 150 -21.84 5.23 -13.69
CA GLY A 150 -23.02 5.56 -12.90
C GLY A 150 -22.62 6.17 -11.58
N SER A 151 -22.79 7.45 -11.47
CA SER A 151 -23.03 8.30 -10.29
C SER A 151 -22.90 7.60 -8.92
N PHE A 152 -21.69 7.26 -8.50
CA PHE A 152 -21.38 7.19 -7.08
C PHE A 152 -21.05 8.62 -6.65
N GLY A 153 -21.86 9.17 -5.72
CA GLY A 153 -21.67 10.52 -5.24
C GLY A 153 -20.22 10.74 -4.81
N ARG A 154 -19.57 11.70 -5.44
CA ARG A 154 -18.30 12.24 -4.96
C ARG A 154 -18.54 12.87 -3.60
N HIS A 155 -18.44 12.08 -2.55
CA HIS A 155 -18.21 12.64 -1.24
C HIS A 155 -16.70 12.81 -1.06
N ASP A 156 -16.31 14.01 -0.69
CA ASP A 156 -14.94 14.32 -0.28
C ASP A 156 -14.46 13.22 0.67
N LEU A 157 -13.44 12.49 0.25
CA LEU A 157 -12.90 11.34 0.97
C LEU A 157 -12.33 11.81 2.31
N ASN A 158 -13.19 11.87 3.33
CA ASN A 158 -12.76 12.12 4.69
C ASN A 158 -12.24 10.80 5.29
N PHE A 159 -10.99 10.45 4.96
CA PHE A 159 -10.29 9.27 5.49
C PHE A 159 -10.03 9.30 7.00
N ALA A 160 -10.52 10.32 7.71
CA ALA A 160 -10.36 10.43 9.16
C ALA A 160 -11.13 9.34 9.95
N SER A 161 -12.06 8.64 9.30
CA SER A 161 -12.92 7.62 9.94
C SER A 161 -12.50 6.17 9.69
N ILE A 162 -11.42 5.91 8.95
CA ILE A 162 -10.89 4.55 8.85
C ILE A 162 -9.92 4.36 10.02
N ASP A 163 -10.45 3.94 11.17
CA ASP A 163 -9.66 3.53 12.32
C ASP A 163 -8.89 2.25 11.96
N THR A 164 -7.63 2.41 11.61
CA THR A 164 -6.68 1.30 11.44
C THR A 164 -5.90 1.04 12.73
N ASP A 165 -6.39 1.56 13.88
CA ASP A 165 -5.72 1.44 15.17
C ASP A 165 -6.39 0.36 16.01
N THR A 166 -6.15 -0.91 15.66
CA THR A 166 -6.29 -2.04 16.56
C THR A 166 -5.08 -2.94 16.39
N ALA A 167 -3.95 -2.51 16.97
CA ALA A 167 -2.93 -3.44 17.39
C ALA A 167 -3.40 -4.04 18.72
N PRO A 168 -3.49 -5.36 18.86
CA PRO A 168 -3.65 -5.97 20.19
C PRO A 168 -2.33 -5.81 20.96
N ASP A 169 -2.46 -5.47 22.24
CA ASP A 169 -1.40 -5.56 23.25
C ASP A 169 -0.80 -6.96 23.33
#